data_9a8eba6a0c9ead633ffe464ccf9be4b0
#
_entry.id   9a8eba6a0c9ead633ffe464ccf9be4b0
#
_cell.length_a   1.000
_cell.length_b   1.000
_cell.length_c   1.000
_cell.angle_alpha   90.00
_cell.angle_beta   90.00
_cell.angle_gamma   90.00
#
_symmetry.space_group_name_H-M   'P 1'
#
loop_
_entity.id
_entity.type
_entity.pdbx_description
1 polymer ?
#
loop_
_entity_poly.entity_id
_entity_poly.type
_entity_poly.pdbx_seq_one_letter_code
_entity_poly.pdbx_strand_id
1 'polypeptide(L)'
;MKQTFKIFVEGDADKRFISQLLEVIFEVPVDKDNIVKTSGWNNLTSPKTEETYLNQMKMISANGGTNLVIFDADDDFEKRKGELLLWKEHQNVTFELFLFPNNNDIGELEDLLEQIIYKENQPVMDCWSDYEKSLAEIKLPWKQGEPLTIPAKKTKIYAYLEVLSGTSKSQKEKIKEPYREYTNKNHWNLNACLLYTSDAADD
;
A
#
# COMPACT_ATOMS: atom_id res chain seq x y z
N MET A 1 5.11 29.70 -1.76
CA MET A 1 5.97 28.76 -2.51
C MET A 1 5.22 27.44 -2.63
N LYS A 2 5.15 26.81 -3.81
CA LYS A 2 4.55 25.50 -3.96
C LYS A 2 5.48 24.50 -3.24
N GLN A 3 5.00 23.82 -2.22
CA GLN A 3 5.81 22.85 -1.49
C GLN A 3 6.16 21.69 -2.45
N THR A 4 7.43 21.47 -2.68
CA THR A 4 7.89 20.38 -3.54
C THR A 4 8.03 19.12 -2.70
N PHE A 5 7.40 18.03 -3.13
CA PHE A 5 7.53 16.74 -2.45
C PHE A 5 7.76 15.62 -3.46
N LYS A 6 8.33 14.52 -2.99
CA LYS A 6 8.46 13.28 -3.74
C LYS A 6 8.19 12.08 -2.84
N ILE A 7 7.39 11.16 -3.32
CA ILE A 7 6.98 9.96 -2.60
C ILE A 7 7.53 8.73 -3.33
N PHE A 8 8.16 7.84 -2.60
CA PHE A 8 8.69 6.58 -3.11
C PHE A 8 7.81 5.46 -2.56
N VAL A 9 7.26 4.63 -3.44
CA VAL A 9 6.34 3.53 -3.11
C VAL A 9 6.81 2.23 -3.76
N GLU A 10 6.33 1.08 -3.27
CA GLU A 10 6.77 -0.20 -3.79
C GLU A 10 6.15 -0.55 -5.14
N GLY A 11 4.83 -0.43 -5.28
CA GLY A 11 4.08 -0.94 -6.41
C GLY A 11 3.13 0.05 -7.09
N ASP A 12 2.41 -0.46 -8.08
CA ASP A 12 1.39 0.32 -8.81
C ASP A 12 0.14 0.54 -7.96
N ALA A 13 -0.21 -0.42 -7.09
CA ALA A 13 -1.32 -0.30 -6.15
C ALA A 13 -1.10 0.89 -5.20
N ASP A 14 0.07 0.94 -4.56
CA ASP A 14 0.45 2.00 -3.63
C ASP A 14 0.46 3.36 -4.31
N LYS A 15 1.11 3.43 -5.49
CA LYS A 15 1.15 4.66 -6.29
C LYS A 15 -0.26 5.18 -6.57
N ARG A 16 -1.16 4.29 -6.98
CA ARG A 16 -2.54 4.64 -7.30
C ARG A 16 -3.32 5.06 -6.06
N PHE A 17 -3.17 4.31 -4.96
CA PHE A 17 -3.83 4.60 -3.69
C PHE A 17 -3.39 5.97 -3.14
N ILE A 18 -2.08 6.19 -2.99
CA ILE A 18 -1.53 7.43 -2.45
C ILE A 18 -1.88 8.63 -3.32
N SER A 19 -1.85 8.50 -4.66
CA SER A 19 -2.26 9.59 -5.55
C SER A 19 -3.70 10.03 -5.26
N GLN A 20 -4.63 9.08 -5.17
CA GLN A 20 -6.04 9.38 -4.93
C GLN A 20 -6.30 9.88 -3.50
N LEU A 21 -5.59 9.34 -2.51
CA LEU A 21 -5.68 9.79 -1.13
C LEU A 21 -5.26 11.26 -1.00
N LEU A 22 -4.13 11.64 -1.60
CA LEU A 22 -3.63 13.02 -1.58
C LEU A 22 -4.59 13.98 -2.28
N GLU A 23 -5.11 13.60 -3.44
CA GLU A 23 -6.02 14.45 -4.22
C GLU A 23 -7.37 14.66 -3.54
N VAL A 24 -7.95 13.61 -2.93
CA VAL A 24 -9.34 13.63 -2.43
C VAL A 24 -9.43 14.02 -0.95
N ILE A 25 -8.49 13.57 -0.13
CA ILE A 25 -8.54 13.78 1.33
C ILE A 25 -7.71 15.00 1.74
N PHE A 26 -6.53 15.16 1.14
CA PHE A 26 -5.63 16.26 1.48
C PHE A 26 -5.69 17.44 0.51
N GLU A 27 -6.48 17.32 -0.56
CA GLU A 27 -6.63 18.35 -1.60
C GLU A 27 -5.28 18.80 -2.21
N VAL A 28 -4.30 17.89 -2.20
CA VAL A 28 -2.97 18.13 -2.75
C VAL A 28 -2.91 17.64 -4.19
N PRO A 29 -2.70 18.52 -5.18
CA PRO A 29 -2.56 18.13 -6.56
C PRO A 29 -1.29 17.29 -6.76
N VAL A 30 -1.43 16.13 -7.39
CA VAL A 30 -0.34 15.18 -7.60
C VAL A 30 0.00 15.09 -9.08
N ASP A 31 1.22 15.51 -9.41
CA ASP A 31 1.79 15.26 -10.73
C ASP A 31 2.31 13.81 -10.82
N LYS A 32 2.31 13.24 -12.01
CA LYS A 32 2.77 11.84 -12.23
C LYS A 32 4.18 11.57 -11.69
N ASP A 33 5.02 12.60 -11.67
CA ASP A 33 6.41 12.53 -11.23
C ASP A 33 6.58 12.72 -9.71
N ASN A 34 5.52 13.10 -8.99
CA ASN A 34 5.58 13.22 -7.54
C ASN A 34 5.67 11.85 -6.84
N ILE A 35 5.10 10.80 -7.45
CA ILE A 35 5.11 9.46 -6.87
C ILE A 35 5.90 8.51 -7.76
N VAL A 36 6.98 7.99 -7.22
CA VAL A 36 7.94 7.10 -7.88
C VAL A 36 7.75 5.67 -7.39
N LYS A 37 7.50 4.75 -8.33
CA LYS A 37 7.49 3.33 -8.03
C LYS A 37 8.92 2.79 -8.03
N THR A 38 9.30 2.11 -6.95
CA THR A 38 10.63 1.48 -6.82
C THR A 38 10.65 0.03 -7.28
N SER A 39 9.46 -0.61 -7.38
CA SER A 39 9.31 -2.06 -7.65
C SER A 39 9.94 -2.92 -6.54
N GLY A 40 9.68 -2.54 -5.29
CA GLY A 40 10.14 -3.18 -4.07
C GLY A 40 11.27 -2.41 -3.37
N TRP A 41 11.35 -2.59 -2.05
CA TRP A 41 12.38 -1.95 -1.23
C TRP A 41 13.79 -2.36 -1.62
N ASN A 42 13.98 -3.62 -2.07
CA ASN A 42 15.25 -4.13 -2.57
C ASN A 42 15.79 -3.31 -3.75
N ASN A 43 14.91 -2.75 -4.58
CA ASN A 43 15.33 -1.91 -5.69
C ASN A 43 15.69 -0.48 -5.23
N LEU A 44 15.03 0.02 -4.18
CA LEU A 44 15.41 1.30 -3.58
C LEU A 44 16.85 1.24 -3.07
N THR A 45 17.25 0.13 -2.46
CA THR A 45 18.54 -0.04 -1.78
C THR A 45 19.57 -0.81 -2.60
N SER A 46 19.21 -1.30 -3.80
CA SER A 46 20.11 -2.05 -4.67
C SER A 46 21.18 -1.18 -5.29
N PRO A 47 22.47 -1.59 -5.27
CA PRO A 47 23.57 -0.85 -5.93
C PRO A 47 23.33 -0.56 -7.43
N LYS A 48 22.43 -1.28 -8.08
CA LYS A 48 22.13 -1.07 -9.51
C LYS A 48 21.14 0.08 -9.77
N THR A 49 20.28 0.37 -8.82
CA THR A 49 19.14 1.28 -8.98
C THR A 49 19.12 2.41 -7.97
N GLU A 50 19.78 2.23 -6.81
CA GLU A 50 19.76 3.19 -5.71
C GLU A 50 20.25 4.58 -6.12
N GLU A 51 21.28 4.69 -6.97
CA GLU A 51 21.81 5.98 -7.41
C GLU A 51 20.72 6.86 -8.04
N THR A 52 19.83 6.27 -8.82
CA THR A 52 18.71 6.99 -9.43
C THR A 52 17.76 7.57 -8.37
N TYR A 53 17.43 6.81 -7.33
CA TYR A 53 16.55 7.25 -6.26
C TYR A 53 17.25 8.25 -5.34
N LEU A 54 18.53 7.99 -4.99
CA LEU A 54 19.35 8.89 -4.17
C LEU A 54 19.48 10.27 -4.81
N ASN A 55 19.78 10.34 -6.12
CA ASN A 55 19.88 11.59 -6.84
C ASN A 55 18.57 12.38 -6.81
N GLN A 56 17.43 11.71 -6.96
CA GLN A 56 16.12 12.34 -6.84
C GLN A 56 15.88 12.87 -5.42
N MET A 57 16.15 12.07 -4.38
CA MET A 57 15.99 12.49 -2.97
C MET A 57 16.87 13.71 -2.65
N LYS A 58 18.15 13.67 -3.03
CA LYS A 58 19.09 14.77 -2.81
C LYS A 58 18.67 16.05 -3.54
N MET A 59 18.18 15.92 -4.77
CA MET A 59 17.68 17.07 -5.54
C MET A 59 16.46 17.73 -4.89
N ILE A 60 15.50 16.93 -4.40
CA ILE A 60 14.31 17.44 -3.71
C ILE A 60 14.71 18.13 -2.42
N SER A 61 15.55 17.52 -1.59
CA SER A 61 16.02 18.11 -0.33
C SER A 61 16.82 19.40 -0.56
N ALA A 62 17.69 19.45 -1.57
CA ALA A 62 18.47 20.65 -1.92
C ALA A 62 17.58 21.83 -2.33
N ASN A 63 16.40 21.57 -2.85
CA ASN A 63 15.40 22.58 -3.22
C ASN A 63 14.41 22.90 -2.08
N GLY A 64 14.67 22.42 -0.85
CA GLY A 64 13.80 22.66 0.31
C GLY A 64 12.51 21.84 0.29
N GLY A 65 12.45 20.79 -0.51
CA GLY A 65 11.30 19.87 -0.58
C GLY A 65 11.42 18.70 0.39
N THR A 66 10.37 17.90 0.45
CA THR A 66 10.25 16.74 1.35
C THR A 66 10.20 15.44 0.54
N ASN A 67 11.00 14.46 0.95
CA ASN A 67 10.88 13.09 0.48
C ASN A 67 10.07 12.26 1.47
N LEU A 68 9.20 11.37 0.97
CA LEU A 68 8.50 10.37 1.76
C LEU A 68 8.81 8.99 1.17
N VAL A 69 9.01 8.01 2.03
CA VAL A 69 9.09 6.59 1.66
C VAL A 69 7.90 5.89 2.30
N ILE A 70 7.02 5.32 1.49
CA ILE A 70 5.80 4.65 1.92
C ILE A 70 5.84 3.23 1.38
N PHE A 71 6.12 2.27 2.25
CA PHE A 71 6.34 0.87 1.91
C PHE A 71 5.48 -0.06 2.77
N ASP A 72 5.47 -1.34 2.46
CA ASP A 72 4.87 -2.35 3.30
C ASP A 72 5.78 -2.69 4.50
N ALA A 73 5.19 -2.92 5.68
CA ALA A 73 5.92 -3.44 6.83
C ALA A 73 6.24 -4.94 6.67
N ASP A 74 5.50 -5.61 5.78
CA ASP A 74 5.55 -7.07 5.60
C ASP A 74 5.31 -7.83 6.93
N ASP A 75 6.09 -8.87 7.18
CA ASP A 75 5.96 -9.77 8.33
C ASP A 75 6.70 -9.25 9.59
N ASP A 76 7.49 -8.16 9.49
CA ASP A 76 8.31 -7.66 10.59
C ASP A 76 8.52 -6.14 10.48
N PHE A 77 7.66 -5.39 11.15
CA PHE A 77 7.67 -3.93 11.16
C PHE A 77 9.00 -3.34 11.66
N GLU A 78 9.51 -3.80 12.80
CA GLU A 78 10.71 -3.24 13.41
C GLU A 78 11.95 -3.51 12.54
N LYS A 79 12.04 -4.70 11.96
CA LYS A 79 13.10 -5.04 11.02
C LYS A 79 13.05 -4.16 9.78
N ARG A 80 11.88 -4.04 9.14
CA ARG A 80 11.71 -3.20 7.94
C ARG A 80 12.05 -1.74 8.20
N LYS A 81 11.54 -1.21 9.31
CA LYS A 81 11.83 0.15 9.75
C LYS A 81 13.33 0.36 9.99
N GLY A 82 13.95 -0.56 10.74
CA GLY A 82 15.39 -0.51 11.03
C GLY A 82 16.25 -0.55 9.78
N GLU A 83 15.94 -1.44 8.83
CA GLU A 83 16.66 -1.54 7.55
C GLU A 83 16.60 -0.24 6.74
N LEU A 84 15.43 0.38 6.63
CA LEU A 84 15.25 1.62 5.89
C LEU A 84 15.90 2.82 6.58
N LEU A 85 15.83 2.92 7.91
CA LEU A 85 16.48 3.99 8.67
C LEU A 85 18.00 3.87 8.64
N LEU A 86 18.53 2.65 8.72
CA LEU A 86 19.98 2.40 8.59
C LEU A 86 20.48 2.78 7.19
N TRP A 87 19.72 2.41 6.14
CA TRP A 87 20.03 2.81 4.78
C TRP A 87 19.98 4.34 4.60
N LYS A 88 18.97 5.02 5.17
CA LYS A 88 18.84 6.49 5.20
C LYS A 88 20.10 7.15 5.75
N GLU A 89 20.60 6.64 6.88
CA GLU A 89 21.80 7.12 7.55
C GLU A 89 23.05 6.87 6.69
N HIS A 90 23.27 5.66 6.20
CA HIS A 90 24.42 5.30 5.39
C HIS A 90 24.52 6.11 4.08
N GLN A 91 23.38 6.40 3.45
CA GLN A 91 23.34 7.15 2.20
C GLN A 91 23.31 8.68 2.41
N ASN A 92 23.24 9.12 3.66
CA ASN A 92 23.12 10.54 4.03
C ASN A 92 22.01 11.24 3.23
N VAL A 93 20.80 10.67 3.27
CA VAL A 93 19.59 11.22 2.64
C VAL A 93 18.53 11.51 3.70
N THR A 94 17.61 12.42 3.35
CA THR A 94 16.52 12.79 4.24
C THR A 94 15.19 12.39 3.62
N PHE A 95 14.37 11.66 4.37
CA PHE A 95 12.98 11.35 4.05
C PHE A 95 12.18 11.07 5.32
N GLU A 96 10.88 11.24 5.25
CA GLU A 96 9.94 10.72 6.24
C GLU A 96 9.53 9.31 5.82
N LEU A 97 9.35 8.43 6.81
CA LEU A 97 9.02 7.02 6.60
C LEU A 97 7.61 6.74 7.09
N PHE A 98 6.83 6.07 6.27
CA PHE A 98 5.57 5.45 6.67
C PHE A 98 5.55 4.01 6.18
N LEU A 99 5.15 3.09 7.05
CA LEU A 99 4.98 1.68 6.70
C LEU A 99 3.49 1.29 6.81
N PHE A 100 2.96 0.70 5.73
CA PHE A 100 1.61 0.13 5.76
C PHE A 100 1.54 -1.02 6.77
N PRO A 101 0.37 -1.21 7.43
CA PRO A 101 -0.89 -0.50 7.22
C PRO A 101 -1.02 0.84 7.98
N ASN A 102 -0.31 1.04 9.10
CA ASN A 102 -0.58 2.15 10.02
C ASN A 102 0.69 2.68 10.72
N ASN A 103 1.85 2.42 10.18
CA ASN A 103 3.16 2.83 10.71
C ASN A 103 3.51 2.24 12.10
N ASN A 104 2.86 1.16 12.50
CA ASN A 104 3.06 0.50 13.79
C ASN A 104 2.99 -1.03 13.70
N ASP A 105 2.06 -1.55 12.92
CA ASP A 105 1.80 -2.98 12.83
C ASP A 105 2.45 -3.60 11.60
N ILE A 106 2.60 -4.93 11.64
CA ILE A 106 2.97 -5.72 10.44
C ILE A 106 1.86 -5.68 9.41
N GLY A 107 2.22 -5.82 8.14
CA GLY A 107 1.26 -5.94 7.05
C GLY A 107 1.63 -5.13 5.81
N GLU A 108 0.66 -4.98 4.93
CA GLU A 108 0.78 -4.38 3.61
C GLU A 108 -0.40 -3.44 3.32
N LEU A 109 -0.41 -2.76 2.17
CA LEU A 109 -1.52 -1.89 1.76
C LEU A 109 -2.87 -2.59 1.84
N GLU A 110 -2.95 -3.88 1.52
CA GLU A 110 -4.18 -4.65 1.55
C GLU A 110 -4.80 -4.74 2.95
N ASP A 111 -3.98 -4.76 4.01
CA ASP A 111 -4.46 -4.73 5.40
C ASP A 111 -5.14 -3.39 5.72
N LEU A 112 -4.58 -2.28 5.26
CA LEU A 112 -5.25 -0.98 5.36
C LEU A 112 -6.55 -0.96 4.55
N LEU A 113 -6.54 -1.49 3.32
CA LEU A 113 -7.72 -1.53 2.48
C LEU A 113 -8.87 -2.33 3.12
N GLU A 114 -8.59 -3.44 3.80
CA GLU A 114 -9.59 -4.19 4.55
C GLU A 114 -10.22 -3.37 5.69
N GLN A 115 -9.43 -2.53 6.35
CA GLN A 115 -9.91 -1.68 7.47
C GLN A 115 -10.77 -0.51 7.00
N ILE A 116 -10.57 -0.03 5.78
CA ILE A 116 -11.30 1.11 5.21
C ILE A 116 -12.44 0.70 4.27
N ILE A 117 -12.80 -0.57 4.21
CA ILE A 117 -13.97 -1.03 3.45
C ILE A 117 -15.21 -0.28 3.92
N TYR A 118 -16.06 0.12 2.96
CA TYR A 118 -17.35 0.72 3.30
C TYR A 118 -18.17 -0.25 4.16
N LYS A 119 -18.59 0.20 5.33
CA LYS A 119 -19.14 -0.66 6.40
C LYS A 119 -20.28 -1.58 5.94
N GLU A 120 -21.12 -1.11 5.02
CA GLU A 120 -22.24 -1.89 4.52
C GLU A 120 -21.83 -3.05 3.60
N ASN A 121 -20.56 -3.04 3.14
CA ASN A 121 -19.98 -4.14 2.37
C ASN A 121 -19.29 -5.20 3.25
N GLN A 122 -19.26 -5.02 4.57
CA GLN A 122 -18.66 -5.99 5.49
C GLN A 122 -19.13 -7.43 5.26
N PRO A 123 -20.44 -7.69 4.97
CA PRO A 123 -20.89 -9.04 4.70
C PRO A 123 -20.18 -9.75 3.53
N VAL A 124 -19.67 -9.00 2.56
CA VAL A 124 -18.88 -9.58 1.44
C VAL A 124 -17.53 -10.09 1.96
N MET A 125 -16.91 -9.34 2.87
CA MET A 125 -15.64 -9.74 3.48
C MET A 125 -15.82 -10.90 4.47
N ASP A 126 -16.95 -10.94 5.16
CA ASP A 126 -17.29 -12.06 6.05
C ASP A 126 -17.40 -13.37 5.26
N CYS A 127 -18.04 -13.35 4.08
CA CYS A 127 -18.08 -14.51 3.17
C CYS A 127 -16.66 -14.96 2.76
N TRP A 128 -15.75 -14.03 2.51
CA TRP A 128 -14.37 -14.38 2.19
C TRP A 128 -13.65 -15.02 3.39
N SER A 129 -13.83 -14.47 4.57
CA SER A 129 -13.27 -15.04 5.79
C SER A 129 -13.76 -16.45 6.08
N ASP A 130 -15.04 -16.73 5.80
CA ASP A 130 -15.61 -18.07 5.92
C ASP A 130 -15.07 -19.02 4.83
N TYR A 131 -14.82 -18.52 3.63
CA TYR A 131 -14.13 -19.27 2.58
C TYR A 131 -12.72 -19.67 3.00
N GLU A 132 -11.92 -18.74 3.55
CA GLU A 132 -10.56 -19.00 4.03
C GLU A 132 -10.55 -20.05 5.15
N LYS A 133 -11.46 -19.94 6.13
CA LYS A 133 -11.65 -20.95 7.19
C LYS A 133 -11.96 -22.31 6.62
N SER A 134 -12.91 -22.37 5.66
CA SER A 134 -13.28 -23.61 5.02
C SER A 134 -12.13 -24.25 4.26
N LEU A 135 -11.30 -23.46 3.57
CA LEU A 135 -10.10 -23.97 2.89
C LEU A 135 -9.09 -24.57 3.86
N ALA A 136 -8.89 -23.97 5.02
CA ALA A 136 -7.95 -24.46 6.03
C ALA A 136 -8.36 -25.85 6.59
N GLU A 137 -9.64 -26.18 6.57
CA GLU A 137 -10.17 -27.45 7.06
C GLU A 137 -10.13 -28.58 6.01
N ILE A 138 -10.09 -28.22 4.72
CA ILE A 138 -10.13 -29.21 3.62
C ILE A 138 -8.82 -29.99 3.55
N LYS A 139 -8.94 -31.31 3.57
CA LYS A 139 -7.83 -32.24 3.38
C LYS A 139 -8.04 -33.02 2.08
N LEU A 140 -7.11 -32.86 1.15
CA LEU A 140 -7.14 -33.55 -0.13
C LEU A 140 -6.20 -34.78 -0.09
N PRO A 141 -6.68 -35.97 -0.51
CA PRO A 141 -5.87 -37.19 -0.43
C PRO A 141 -4.52 -37.10 -1.15
N TRP A 142 -4.46 -36.40 -2.27
CA TRP A 142 -3.26 -36.23 -3.06
C TRP A 142 -2.24 -35.24 -2.46
N LYS A 143 -2.68 -34.42 -1.49
CA LYS A 143 -1.78 -33.50 -0.75
C LYS A 143 -1.14 -34.11 0.49
N GLN A 144 -1.38 -35.39 0.75
CA GLN A 144 -0.74 -36.15 1.84
C GLN A 144 -0.86 -35.48 3.23
N GLY A 145 -1.94 -34.74 3.46
CA GLY A 145 -2.23 -34.07 4.74
C GLY A 145 -1.73 -32.62 4.83
N GLU A 146 -1.02 -32.13 3.83
CA GLU A 146 -0.66 -30.71 3.78
C GLU A 146 -1.92 -29.83 3.61
N PRO A 147 -1.98 -28.67 4.27
CA PRO A 147 -3.10 -27.75 4.14
C PRO A 147 -3.18 -27.16 2.73
N LEU A 148 -4.35 -26.70 2.35
CA LEU A 148 -4.52 -25.88 1.15
C LEU A 148 -3.88 -24.50 1.35
N THR A 149 -3.38 -23.95 0.26
CA THR A 149 -2.87 -22.57 0.27
C THR A 149 -4.04 -21.59 0.35
N ILE A 150 -4.02 -20.73 1.34
CA ILE A 150 -4.97 -19.61 1.41
C ILE A 150 -4.57 -18.57 0.35
N PRO A 151 -5.51 -18.06 -0.46
CA PRO A 151 -5.21 -17.03 -1.45
C PRO A 151 -4.60 -15.78 -0.81
N ALA A 152 -3.71 -15.11 -1.55
CA ALA A 152 -3.09 -13.87 -1.08
C ALA A 152 -4.12 -12.75 -0.88
N LYS A 153 -3.85 -11.80 0.02
CA LYS A 153 -4.71 -10.65 0.33
C LYS A 153 -5.13 -9.86 -0.91
N LYS A 154 -4.23 -9.69 -1.88
CA LYS A 154 -4.54 -9.09 -3.19
C LYS A 154 -5.68 -9.77 -3.92
N THR A 155 -5.77 -11.10 -3.83
CA THR A 155 -6.86 -11.88 -4.41
C THR A 155 -8.18 -11.57 -3.71
N LYS A 156 -8.16 -11.42 -2.39
CA LYS A 156 -9.32 -11.04 -1.58
C LYS A 156 -9.87 -9.67 -1.99
N ILE A 157 -8.99 -8.66 -2.07
CA ILE A 157 -9.38 -7.32 -2.51
C ILE A 157 -9.90 -7.32 -3.96
N TYR A 158 -9.26 -8.08 -4.85
CA TYR A 158 -9.75 -8.22 -6.22
C TYR A 158 -11.14 -8.84 -6.27
N ALA A 159 -11.37 -9.95 -5.53
CA ALA A 159 -12.67 -10.62 -5.47
C ALA A 159 -13.77 -9.72 -4.88
N TYR A 160 -13.47 -8.99 -3.81
CA TYR A 160 -14.35 -7.98 -3.23
C TYR A 160 -14.82 -6.98 -4.28
N LEU A 161 -13.89 -6.40 -5.02
CA LEU A 161 -14.22 -5.42 -6.06
C LEU A 161 -14.97 -6.05 -7.25
N GLU A 162 -14.65 -7.29 -7.63
CA GLU A 162 -15.32 -7.99 -8.72
C GLU A 162 -16.80 -8.27 -8.38
N VAL A 163 -17.10 -8.66 -7.13
CA VAL A 163 -18.48 -8.85 -6.65
C VAL A 163 -19.28 -7.56 -6.75
N LEU A 164 -18.67 -6.42 -6.41
CA LEU A 164 -19.39 -5.12 -6.40
C LEU A 164 -19.47 -4.50 -7.81
N SER A 165 -18.46 -4.68 -8.64
CA SER A 165 -18.34 -3.99 -9.93
C SER A 165 -18.83 -4.81 -11.12
N GLY A 166 -18.86 -6.15 -10.99
CA GLY A 166 -19.26 -7.09 -12.03
C GLY A 166 -18.08 -7.71 -12.77
N THR A 167 -18.40 -8.68 -13.66
CA THR A 167 -17.44 -9.62 -14.24
C THR A 167 -17.11 -9.37 -15.73
N SER A 168 -17.69 -8.36 -16.34
CA SER A 168 -17.36 -8.02 -17.73
C SER A 168 -15.89 -7.61 -17.90
N LYS A 169 -15.33 -7.78 -19.09
CA LYS A 169 -13.94 -7.42 -19.38
C LYS A 169 -13.62 -5.97 -19.00
N SER A 170 -14.52 -5.04 -19.30
CA SER A 170 -14.35 -3.62 -18.99
C SER A 170 -14.36 -3.36 -17.48
N GLN A 171 -15.23 -4.05 -16.72
CA GLN A 171 -15.31 -3.93 -15.26
C GLN A 171 -14.05 -4.52 -14.60
N LYS A 172 -13.62 -5.71 -15.04
CA LYS A 172 -12.39 -6.33 -14.55
C LYS A 172 -11.14 -5.46 -14.80
N GLU A 173 -11.08 -4.73 -15.91
CA GLU A 173 -9.96 -3.83 -16.16
C GLU A 173 -9.88 -2.69 -15.15
N LYS A 174 -11.03 -2.14 -14.73
CA LYS A 174 -11.10 -1.02 -13.78
C LYS A 174 -10.71 -1.38 -12.34
N ILE A 175 -10.78 -2.65 -11.97
CA ILE A 175 -10.41 -3.11 -10.62
C ILE A 175 -8.96 -3.59 -10.50
N LYS A 176 -8.22 -3.67 -11.61
CA LYS A 176 -6.79 -3.95 -11.58
C LYS A 176 -6.02 -2.81 -10.90
N GLU A 177 -4.95 -3.16 -10.21
CA GLU A 177 -4.16 -2.24 -9.39
C GLU A 177 -3.84 -0.89 -10.05
N PRO A 178 -3.32 -0.82 -11.30
CA PRO A 178 -2.98 0.46 -11.93
C PRO A 178 -4.19 1.36 -12.23
N TYR A 179 -5.39 0.80 -12.29
CA TYR A 179 -6.62 1.49 -12.70
C TYR A 179 -7.66 1.56 -11.59
N ARG A 180 -7.39 0.93 -10.44
CA ARG A 180 -8.32 0.80 -9.32
C ARG A 180 -8.75 2.18 -8.81
N GLU A 181 -10.05 2.32 -8.58
CA GLU A 181 -10.64 3.53 -8.04
C GLU A 181 -10.87 3.37 -6.53
N TYR A 182 -10.04 4.05 -5.75
CA TYR A 182 -10.15 4.08 -4.29
C TYR A 182 -11.05 5.21 -3.79
N THR A 183 -11.49 6.11 -4.67
CA THR A 183 -12.36 7.25 -4.34
C THR A 183 -13.84 6.91 -4.33
N ASN A 184 -14.20 5.70 -4.76
CA ASN A 184 -15.58 5.24 -4.75
C ASN A 184 -16.09 5.03 -3.31
N LYS A 185 -16.92 5.96 -2.84
CA LYS A 185 -17.46 5.96 -1.47
C LYS A 185 -18.38 4.78 -1.15
N ASN A 186 -18.85 4.06 -2.17
CA ASN A 186 -19.60 2.82 -1.97
C ASN A 186 -18.69 1.60 -1.76
N HIS A 187 -17.40 1.74 -2.03
CA HIS A 187 -16.42 0.68 -1.82
C HIS A 187 -15.53 0.95 -0.61
N TRP A 188 -15.11 2.21 -0.42
CA TRP A 188 -14.06 2.60 0.52
C TRP A 188 -14.46 3.80 1.37
N ASN A 189 -14.03 3.80 2.62
CA ASN A 189 -14.10 4.94 3.52
C ASN A 189 -12.69 5.56 3.67
N LEU A 190 -12.24 6.32 2.68
CA LEU A 190 -10.92 6.96 2.73
C LEU A 190 -10.72 7.90 3.93
N ASN A 191 -11.81 8.47 4.49
CA ASN A 191 -11.70 9.33 5.67
C ASN A 191 -11.17 8.56 6.90
N ALA A 192 -11.34 7.24 6.94
CA ALA A 192 -10.79 6.43 8.02
C ALA A 192 -9.25 6.46 8.03
N CYS A 193 -8.59 6.73 6.88
CA CYS A 193 -7.14 6.86 6.84
C CYS A 193 -6.61 8.03 7.68
N LEU A 194 -7.42 9.07 7.93
CA LEU A 194 -7.04 10.20 8.77
C LEU A 194 -6.88 9.83 10.24
N LEU A 195 -7.57 8.80 10.70
CA LEU A 195 -7.50 8.34 12.10
C LEU A 195 -6.14 7.70 12.41
N TYR A 196 -5.48 7.13 11.41
CA TYR A 196 -4.17 6.49 11.57
C TYR A 196 -2.98 7.45 11.48
N THR A 197 -3.22 8.70 11.06
CA THR A 197 -2.17 9.73 10.97
C THR A 197 -2.12 10.66 12.17
N SER A 198 -3.18 10.73 12.98
CA SER A 198 -3.26 11.61 14.16
C SER A 198 -2.52 11.06 15.38
N ASP A 199 -2.48 9.74 15.54
CA ASP A 199 -1.82 9.11 16.70
C ASP A 199 -0.28 9.07 16.57
N ALA A 200 0.25 9.27 15.35
CA ALA A 200 1.69 9.31 15.10
C ALA A 200 2.35 10.69 15.29
N ALA A 201 1.57 11.71 15.63
CA ALA A 201 2.05 13.08 15.80
C ALA A 201 2.28 13.50 17.27
N ASP A 202 1.94 12.62 18.23
CA ASP A 202 2.00 12.94 19.67
C ASP A 202 3.11 12.20 20.44
N ASP A 203 4.11 11.58 19.76
CA ASP A 203 5.30 10.98 20.41
C ASP A 203 6.60 11.73 20.05
#